data_1714f582e0cdd0e92ea8381491ad1195
#
_entry.id   1714f582e0cdd0e92ea8381491ad1195
#
_cell.length_a   1.000
_cell.length_b   1.000
_cell.length_c   1.000
_cell.angle_alpha   90.00
_cell.angle_beta   90.00
_cell.angle_gamma   90.00
#
_symmetry.space_group_name_H-M   'P 1'
#
loop_
_entity.id
_entity.type
_entity.pdbx_description
1 polymer ?
#
loop_
_entity_poly.entity_id
_entity_poly.type
_entity_poly.pdbx_seq_one_letter_code
_entity_poly.pdbx_strand_id
1 'polypeptide(L)'
;MPARDDQLGEHRAFIALGANLGDRPATIRAALAALGRTKGVRVVRVSRLIENPAVGGPAGAPPFLNGAAELSTALDPQPLLTTLLDIERSLGRQRRQKWAPRTIDLDLLLYDDRVIRSDDLTVPHPLMHERDFVLTPLAEIAPDVVHPILRKTVRALCDVRTQSSS
;
A
#
# COMPACT_ATOMS: atom_id res chain seq x y z
N MET A 1 11.03 -25.22 -14.74
CA MET A 1 9.75 -24.95 -14.14
C MET A 1 9.74 -23.58 -13.46
N PRO A 2 10.04 -22.56 -14.21
CA PRO A 2 10.17 -21.24 -13.58
C PRO A 2 8.92 -20.79 -12.85
N ALA A 3 7.74 -21.05 -13.41
CA ALA A 3 6.50 -20.60 -12.79
C ALA A 3 6.27 -21.25 -11.44
N ARG A 4 6.70 -22.51 -11.31
CA ARG A 4 6.54 -23.18 -10.04
C ARG A 4 7.49 -22.62 -8.99
N ASP A 5 8.72 -22.30 -9.41
CA ASP A 5 9.69 -21.72 -8.48
C ASP A 5 9.19 -20.36 -7.98
N ASP A 6 8.56 -19.59 -8.86
CA ASP A 6 8.01 -18.29 -8.48
C ASP A 6 6.90 -18.42 -7.44
N GLN A 7 6.24 -19.57 -7.40
CA GLN A 7 5.13 -19.77 -6.50
C GLN A 7 5.53 -20.38 -5.16
N LEU A 8 6.69 -21.07 -5.15
CA LEU A 8 7.11 -21.77 -3.95
C LEU A 8 7.61 -20.78 -2.91
N GLY A 9 7.01 -20.84 -1.71
CA GLY A 9 7.39 -19.98 -0.60
C GLY A 9 6.99 -18.54 -0.76
N GLU A 10 6.23 -18.22 -1.80
CA GLU A 10 5.79 -16.85 -1.99
C GLU A 10 4.55 -16.55 -1.17
N HIS A 11 4.49 -15.32 -0.71
CA HIS A 11 3.39 -14.82 0.10
C HIS A 11 2.64 -13.76 -0.65
N ARG A 12 1.39 -13.59 -0.30
CA ARG A 12 0.52 -12.58 -0.91
C ARG A 12 0.44 -11.39 0.03
N ALA A 13 0.87 -10.23 -0.46
CA ALA A 13 0.87 -9.02 0.35
C ALA A 13 0.13 -7.92 -0.38
N PHE A 14 -0.45 -7.00 0.39
CA PHE A 14 -1.13 -5.84 -0.16
C PHE A 14 -0.57 -4.59 0.47
N ILE A 15 -0.33 -3.59 -0.37
CA ILE A 15 0.20 -2.31 0.07
C ILE A 15 -0.69 -1.18 -0.39
N ALA A 16 -0.69 -0.10 0.39
CA ALA A 16 -1.29 1.15 -0.02
C ALA A 16 -0.20 2.06 -0.56
N LEU A 17 -0.55 2.81 -1.60
CA LEU A 17 0.34 3.76 -2.27
C LEU A 17 -0.28 5.14 -2.11
N GLY A 18 0.54 6.14 -1.76
CA GLY A 18 0.07 7.51 -1.67
C GLY A 18 1.15 8.50 -2.04
N ALA A 19 0.80 9.50 -2.86
CA ALA A 19 1.72 10.57 -3.22
C ALA A 19 0.99 11.89 -3.18
N ASN A 20 1.64 12.95 -2.67
CA ASN A 20 0.97 14.23 -2.48
C ASN A 20 1.70 15.43 -3.09
N LEU A 21 2.90 15.25 -3.61
CA LEU A 21 3.68 16.36 -4.13
C LEU A 21 4.23 16.03 -5.51
N GLY A 22 4.44 17.10 -6.28
CA GLY A 22 5.06 17.00 -7.59
C GLY A 22 4.24 16.20 -8.57
N ASP A 23 4.92 15.45 -9.42
CA ASP A 23 4.27 14.56 -10.39
C ASP A 23 3.89 13.26 -9.66
N ARG A 24 2.71 13.30 -9.05
CA ARG A 24 2.23 12.17 -8.21
C ARG A 24 2.15 10.85 -8.98
N PRO A 25 1.59 10.80 -10.20
CA PRO A 25 1.58 9.54 -10.93
C PRO A 25 2.97 9.01 -11.23
N ALA A 26 3.91 9.90 -11.59
CA ALA A 26 5.28 9.48 -11.88
C ALA A 26 5.95 8.93 -10.63
N THR A 27 5.70 9.55 -9.47
CA THR A 27 6.28 9.08 -8.20
C THR A 27 5.76 7.67 -7.86
N ILE A 28 4.46 7.45 -8.04
CA ILE A 28 3.88 6.13 -7.79
C ILE A 28 4.45 5.11 -8.77
N ARG A 29 4.57 5.46 -10.05
CA ARG A 29 5.17 4.54 -11.03
C ARG A 29 6.61 4.20 -10.67
N ALA A 30 7.36 5.19 -10.18
CA ALA A 30 8.74 4.95 -9.76
C ALA A 30 8.81 4.00 -8.57
N ALA A 31 7.88 4.12 -7.62
CA ALA A 31 7.83 3.21 -6.48
C ALA A 31 7.50 1.79 -6.94
N LEU A 32 6.53 1.65 -7.83
CA LEU A 32 6.16 0.34 -8.36
C LEU A 32 7.30 -0.29 -9.16
N ALA A 33 8.03 0.51 -9.93
CA ALA A 33 9.19 0.02 -10.66
C ALA A 33 10.29 -0.45 -9.72
N ALA A 34 10.51 0.30 -8.63
CA ALA A 34 11.51 -0.10 -7.63
C ALA A 34 11.12 -1.41 -6.97
N LEU A 35 9.84 -1.60 -6.67
CA LEU A 35 9.36 -2.87 -6.13
C LEU A 35 9.59 -4.00 -7.12
N GLY A 36 9.29 -3.76 -8.40
CA GLY A 36 9.46 -4.78 -9.43
C GLY A 36 10.91 -5.18 -9.64
N ARG A 37 11.87 -4.31 -9.30
CA ARG A 37 13.30 -4.62 -9.40
C ARG A 37 13.85 -5.27 -8.13
N THR A 38 13.08 -5.32 -7.07
CA THR A 38 13.52 -5.89 -5.81
C THR A 38 13.48 -7.40 -5.88
N LYS A 39 14.61 -8.05 -5.60
CA LYS A 39 14.68 -9.50 -5.60
C LYS A 39 13.69 -10.05 -4.57
N GLY A 40 12.89 -11.01 -4.99
CA GLY A 40 11.92 -11.64 -4.12
C GLY A 40 10.59 -10.90 -4.06
N VAL A 41 10.39 -9.88 -4.88
CA VAL A 41 9.13 -9.14 -4.93
C VAL A 41 8.65 -9.06 -6.38
N ARG A 42 7.37 -9.33 -6.58
CA ARG A 42 6.72 -9.18 -7.87
C ARG A 42 5.43 -8.40 -7.69
N VAL A 43 5.22 -7.38 -8.50
CA VAL A 43 3.98 -6.62 -8.49
C VAL A 43 2.98 -7.38 -9.36
N VAL A 44 1.90 -7.86 -8.75
CA VAL A 44 0.91 -8.71 -9.41
C VAL A 44 -0.19 -7.88 -10.05
N ARG A 45 -0.65 -6.87 -9.32
CA ARG A 45 -1.82 -6.10 -9.74
C ARG A 45 -1.79 -4.73 -9.07
N VAL A 46 -2.26 -3.71 -9.78
CA VAL A 46 -2.29 -2.34 -9.27
C VAL A 46 -3.68 -1.79 -9.56
N SER A 47 -4.26 -1.09 -8.58
CA SER A 47 -5.55 -0.44 -8.75
C SER A 47 -5.43 0.82 -9.61
N ARG A 48 -6.57 1.37 -9.99
CA ARG A 48 -6.59 2.75 -10.48
C ARG A 48 -6.18 3.67 -9.34
N LEU A 49 -5.67 4.84 -9.70
CA LEU A 49 -5.28 5.85 -8.74
C LEU A 49 -6.43 6.84 -8.58
N ILE A 50 -6.73 7.19 -7.34
CA ILE A 50 -7.83 8.11 -7.03
C ILE A 50 -7.31 9.27 -6.22
N GLU A 51 -7.87 10.45 -6.44
CA GLU A 51 -7.53 11.61 -5.63
C GLU A 51 -8.31 11.61 -4.33
N ASN A 52 -7.65 12.00 -3.27
CA ASN A 52 -8.22 12.08 -1.95
C ASN A 52 -7.79 13.40 -1.32
N PRO A 53 -8.74 14.24 -0.89
CA PRO A 53 -8.37 15.53 -0.30
C PRO A 53 -7.46 15.33 0.91
N ALA A 54 -6.52 16.28 1.09
CA ALA A 54 -5.62 16.25 2.24
C ALA A 54 -6.43 16.63 3.48
N VAL A 55 -6.79 15.63 4.28
CA VAL A 55 -7.60 15.84 5.47
C VAL A 55 -6.67 16.13 6.65
N GLY A 56 -6.97 17.21 7.39
CA GLY A 56 -6.19 17.58 8.56
C GLY A 56 -4.90 18.29 8.25
N GLY A 57 -4.61 18.56 6.98
CA GLY A 57 -3.42 19.31 6.58
C GLY A 57 -3.70 20.80 6.52
N PRO A 58 -2.66 21.59 6.22
CA PRO A 58 -2.84 23.03 6.04
C PRO A 58 -3.78 23.34 4.89
N ALA A 59 -4.47 24.44 4.98
CA ALA A 59 -5.32 24.90 3.90
C ALA A 59 -4.47 25.08 2.64
N GLY A 60 -4.98 24.57 1.51
CA GLY A 60 -4.27 24.64 0.25
C GLY A 60 -3.30 23.48 0.01
N ALA A 61 -3.20 22.53 0.94
CA ALA A 61 -2.38 21.34 0.72
C ALA A 61 -2.91 20.57 -0.49
N PRO A 62 -2.02 20.05 -1.36
CA PRO A 62 -2.48 19.29 -2.52
C PRO A 62 -3.13 17.99 -2.10
N PRO A 63 -4.12 17.51 -2.86
CA PRO A 63 -4.72 16.23 -2.54
C PRO A 63 -3.73 15.09 -2.77
N PHE A 64 -3.91 14.02 -2.00
CA PHE A 64 -3.15 12.80 -2.21
C PHE A 64 -3.69 12.05 -3.42
N LEU A 65 -2.78 11.39 -4.13
CA LEU A 65 -3.14 10.41 -5.12
C LEU A 65 -2.90 9.04 -4.49
N ASN A 66 -3.94 8.22 -4.40
CA ASN A 66 -3.90 6.96 -3.66
C ASN A 66 -4.22 5.78 -4.55
N GLY A 67 -3.63 4.64 -4.20
CA GLY A 67 -3.90 3.38 -4.87
C GLY A 67 -3.53 2.22 -3.99
N ALA A 68 -3.68 1.01 -4.53
CA ALA A 68 -3.33 -0.22 -3.84
C ALA A 68 -2.62 -1.13 -4.83
N ALA A 69 -1.75 -1.99 -4.31
CA ALA A 69 -1.09 -2.98 -5.14
C ALA A 69 -1.03 -4.32 -4.41
N GLU A 70 -1.13 -5.37 -5.20
CA GLU A 70 -0.93 -6.73 -4.72
C GLU A 70 0.47 -7.17 -5.10
N LEU A 71 1.18 -7.74 -4.14
CA LEU A 71 2.54 -8.23 -4.32
C LEU A 71 2.56 -9.74 -4.09
N SER A 72 3.40 -10.42 -4.87
CA SER A 72 3.82 -11.78 -4.57
C SER A 72 5.25 -11.69 -4.11
N THR A 73 5.57 -12.19 -2.92
CA THR A 73 6.88 -11.95 -2.34
C THR A 73 7.40 -13.17 -1.60
N ALA A 74 8.71 -13.41 -1.75
CA ALA A 74 9.41 -14.39 -0.95
C ALA A 74 9.97 -13.79 0.34
N LEU A 75 9.87 -12.47 0.50
CA LEU A 75 10.36 -11.80 1.69
C LEU A 75 9.41 -11.99 2.86
N ASP A 76 9.97 -12.23 4.04
CA ASP A 76 9.19 -12.19 5.26
C ASP A 76 8.69 -10.77 5.54
N PRO A 77 7.72 -10.60 6.43
CA PRO A 77 7.13 -9.28 6.64
C PRO A 77 8.13 -8.19 7.03
N GLN A 78 9.11 -8.47 7.87
CA GLN A 78 10.09 -7.45 8.28
C GLN A 78 10.99 -7.02 7.12
N PRO A 79 11.62 -7.94 6.37
CA PRO A 79 12.38 -7.50 5.19
C PRO A 79 11.51 -6.77 4.16
N LEU A 80 10.26 -7.15 4.01
CA LEU A 80 9.37 -6.44 3.10
C LEU A 80 9.15 -5.02 3.59
N LEU A 81 8.89 -4.82 4.88
CA LEU A 81 8.75 -3.49 5.45
C LEU A 81 10.01 -2.66 5.20
N THR A 82 11.19 -3.25 5.43
CA THR A 82 12.46 -2.56 5.19
C THR A 82 12.56 -2.11 3.74
N THR A 83 12.16 -2.97 2.80
CA THR A 83 12.17 -2.64 1.39
C THR A 83 11.27 -1.45 1.10
N LEU A 84 10.06 -1.44 1.65
CA LEU A 84 9.13 -0.33 1.45
C LEU A 84 9.71 0.97 1.99
N LEU A 85 10.30 0.93 3.17
CA LEU A 85 10.89 2.12 3.77
C LEU A 85 12.09 2.62 2.98
N ASP A 86 12.90 1.71 2.45
CA ASP A 86 14.05 2.10 1.63
C ASP A 86 13.61 2.77 0.33
N ILE A 87 12.53 2.28 -0.27
CA ILE A 87 12.00 2.89 -1.49
C ILE A 87 11.48 4.29 -1.18
N GLU A 88 10.76 4.45 -0.07
CA GLU A 88 10.29 5.77 0.34
C GLU A 88 11.44 6.75 0.48
N ARG A 89 12.50 6.33 1.17
CA ARG A 89 13.64 7.19 1.39
C ARG A 89 14.36 7.53 0.09
N SER A 90 14.51 6.54 -0.77
CA SER A 90 15.18 6.74 -2.05
C SER A 90 14.46 7.78 -2.89
N LEU A 91 13.13 7.70 -2.98
CA LEU A 91 12.35 8.63 -3.79
C LEU A 91 12.28 10.00 -3.15
N GLY A 92 12.20 10.05 -1.81
CA GLY A 92 12.20 11.32 -1.10
C GLY A 92 13.52 12.06 -1.22
N ARG A 93 14.63 11.33 -1.20
CA ARG A 93 15.96 11.95 -1.29
C ARG A 93 16.19 12.64 -2.63
N GLN A 94 15.55 12.20 -3.67
CA GLN A 94 15.72 12.81 -4.99
C GLN A 94 15.28 14.26 -5.01
N ARG A 95 14.51 14.69 -4.02
CA ARG A 95 14.03 16.07 -3.95
C ARG A 95 15.07 17.07 -3.46
N ARG A 96 16.03 16.64 -2.69
CA ARG A 96 17.12 17.50 -2.19
C ARG A 96 16.69 18.67 -1.35
N GLN A 97 15.46 18.69 -0.87
CA GLN A 97 14.95 19.76 -0.03
C GLN A 97 14.72 19.22 1.35
N LYS A 98 15.47 19.75 2.30
CA LYS A 98 15.45 19.21 3.67
C LYS A 98 14.09 19.34 4.33
N TRP A 99 13.38 20.41 3.99
CA TRP A 99 12.07 20.69 4.59
C TRP A 99 10.91 20.16 3.75
N ALA A 100 11.20 19.56 2.61
CA ALA A 100 10.14 19.06 1.74
C ALA A 100 9.40 17.92 2.46
N PRO A 101 8.06 17.91 2.44
CA PRO A 101 7.31 16.80 2.97
C PRO A 101 7.61 15.53 2.18
N ARG A 102 7.30 14.38 2.81
CA ARG A 102 7.45 13.10 2.14
C ARG A 102 6.58 13.07 0.88
N THR A 103 7.16 12.54 -0.21
CA THR A 103 6.48 12.53 -1.51
C THR A 103 5.75 11.24 -1.78
N ILE A 104 6.07 10.17 -1.06
CA ILE A 104 5.49 8.85 -1.29
C ILE A 104 5.35 8.13 0.04
N ASP A 105 4.20 7.50 0.24
CA ASP A 105 3.95 6.61 1.36
C ASP A 105 3.64 5.23 0.81
N LEU A 106 4.27 4.22 1.38
CA LEU A 106 4.04 2.82 1.04
C LEU A 106 3.73 2.09 2.34
N ASP A 107 2.47 1.70 2.52
CA ASP A 107 2.04 1.06 3.76
C ASP A 107 1.69 -0.40 3.52
N LEU A 108 2.25 -1.29 4.32
CA LEU A 108 1.89 -2.70 4.28
C LEU A 108 0.53 -2.88 4.95
N LEU A 109 -0.44 -3.37 4.18
CA LEU A 109 -1.82 -3.51 4.66
C LEU A 109 -2.10 -4.92 5.16
N LEU A 110 -1.79 -5.91 4.34
CA LEU A 110 -2.07 -7.32 4.61
C LEU A 110 -0.91 -8.16 4.13
N TYR A 111 -0.66 -9.25 4.84
CA TYR A 111 0.38 -10.21 4.47
C TYR A 111 -0.18 -11.61 4.76
N ASP A 112 -0.60 -12.30 3.70
CA ASP A 112 -1.35 -13.56 3.84
C ASP A 112 -2.52 -13.33 4.81
N ASP A 113 -2.77 -14.27 5.71
CA ASP A 113 -3.77 -14.11 6.76
C ASP A 113 -3.12 -13.86 8.12
N ARG A 114 -1.89 -13.37 8.12
CA ARG A 114 -1.13 -13.21 9.36
C ARG A 114 -1.56 -11.98 10.14
N VAL A 115 -1.46 -12.11 11.45
CA VAL A 115 -1.66 -11.02 12.39
C VAL A 115 -0.32 -10.80 13.09
N ILE A 116 0.24 -9.61 12.92
CA ILE A 116 1.56 -9.28 13.44
C ILE A 116 1.44 -8.03 14.31
N ARG A 117 1.93 -8.10 15.53
CA ARG A 117 1.96 -6.96 16.43
C ARG A 117 3.36 -6.87 17.01
N SER A 118 4.16 -5.98 16.45
CA SER A 118 5.50 -5.71 16.97
C SER A 118 5.70 -4.19 17.01
N ASP A 119 6.83 -3.78 17.56
CA ASP A 119 7.08 -2.36 17.78
C ASP A 119 7.09 -1.56 16.48
N ASP A 120 7.58 -2.15 15.40
CA ASP A 120 7.74 -1.43 14.13
C ASP A 120 6.81 -1.93 13.04
N LEU A 121 5.99 -2.96 13.29
CA LEU A 121 5.14 -3.53 12.25
C LEU A 121 3.85 -4.07 12.84
N THR A 122 2.74 -3.57 12.35
CA THR A 122 1.41 -4.08 12.69
C THR A 122 0.68 -4.46 11.41
N VAL A 123 0.28 -5.73 11.30
CA VAL A 123 -0.45 -6.27 10.16
C VAL A 123 -1.62 -7.07 10.70
N PRO A 124 -2.83 -6.87 10.23
CA PRO A 124 -3.27 -5.87 9.24
C PRO A 124 -3.00 -4.44 9.72
N HIS A 125 -2.85 -3.54 8.74
CA HIS A 125 -2.66 -2.13 9.08
C HIS A 125 -3.82 -1.68 9.97
N PRO A 126 -3.53 -1.05 11.12
CA PRO A 126 -4.55 -0.82 12.14
C PRO A 126 -5.68 0.11 11.72
N LEU A 127 -5.46 0.96 10.73
CA LEU A 127 -6.46 1.93 10.31
C LEU A 127 -7.04 1.65 8.93
N MET A 128 -6.67 0.53 8.29
CA MET A 128 -7.09 0.30 6.90
C MET A 128 -8.60 0.25 6.74
N HIS A 129 -9.30 -0.30 7.73
CA HIS A 129 -10.74 -0.46 7.64
C HIS A 129 -11.50 0.83 7.91
N GLU A 130 -10.79 1.89 8.31
CA GLU A 130 -11.39 3.19 8.58
C GLU A 130 -11.07 4.23 7.51
N ARG A 131 -10.37 3.83 6.43
CA ARG A 131 -9.88 4.77 5.41
C ARG A 131 -10.44 4.41 4.05
N ASP A 132 -11.35 5.25 3.55
CA ASP A 132 -11.96 5.03 2.24
C ASP A 132 -10.91 5.02 1.14
N PHE A 133 -9.89 5.88 1.26
CA PHE A 133 -8.84 5.99 0.25
C PHE A 133 -7.91 4.78 0.25
N VAL A 134 -8.02 3.89 1.23
CA VAL A 134 -7.34 2.60 1.25
C VAL A 134 -8.27 1.50 0.76
N LEU A 135 -9.49 1.45 1.29
CA LEU A 135 -10.43 0.37 0.99
C LEU A 135 -10.93 0.40 -0.44
N THR A 136 -11.20 1.59 -0.98
CA THR A 136 -11.74 1.69 -2.34
C THR A 136 -10.79 1.12 -3.38
N PRO A 137 -9.51 1.54 -3.44
CA PRO A 137 -8.61 0.92 -4.40
C PRO A 137 -8.31 -0.54 -4.09
N LEU A 138 -8.25 -0.91 -2.82
CA LEU A 138 -7.99 -2.31 -2.47
C LEU A 138 -9.16 -3.20 -2.90
N ALA A 139 -10.39 -2.75 -2.73
CA ALA A 139 -11.56 -3.50 -3.15
C ALA A 139 -11.60 -3.69 -4.68
N GLU A 140 -11.03 -2.78 -5.43
CA GLU A 140 -10.97 -2.92 -6.88
C GLU A 140 -10.16 -4.14 -7.29
N ILE A 141 -9.05 -4.41 -6.60
CA ILE A 141 -8.13 -5.48 -7.01
C ILE A 141 -8.29 -6.74 -6.17
N ALA A 142 -8.87 -6.65 -4.97
CA ALA A 142 -8.94 -7.78 -4.07
C ALA A 142 -10.20 -7.74 -3.20
N PRO A 143 -11.39 -7.71 -3.81
CA PRO A 143 -12.64 -7.56 -3.03
C PRO A 143 -12.93 -8.73 -2.11
N ASP A 144 -12.44 -9.92 -2.44
CA ASP A 144 -12.79 -11.13 -1.71
C ASP A 144 -11.76 -11.53 -0.66
N VAL A 145 -10.69 -10.75 -0.52
CA VAL A 145 -9.68 -11.01 0.52
C VAL A 145 -10.30 -10.70 1.88
N VAL A 146 -10.05 -11.59 2.85
CA VAL A 146 -10.63 -11.49 4.18
C VAL A 146 -9.63 -10.86 5.13
N HIS A 147 -10.09 -9.84 5.85
CA HIS A 147 -9.31 -9.23 6.93
C HIS A 147 -9.21 -10.25 8.08
N PRO A 148 -7.99 -10.65 8.49
CA PRO A 148 -7.86 -11.79 9.40
C PRO A 148 -8.36 -11.53 10.83
N ILE A 149 -8.47 -10.27 11.23
CA ILE A 149 -9.01 -9.94 12.56
C ILE A 149 -10.51 -9.70 12.49
N LEU A 150 -10.95 -8.86 11.55
CA LEU A 150 -12.35 -8.49 11.45
C LEU A 150 -13.21 -9.58 10.82
N ARG A 151 -12.58 -10.51 10.12
CA ARG A 151 -13.26 -11.67 9.51
C ARG A 151 -14.28 -11.26 8.46
N LYS A 152 -14.01 -10.15 7.79
CA LYS A 152 -14.85 -9.63 6.71
C LYS A 152 -14.00 -9.41 5.47
N THR A 153 -14.64 -9.54 4.32
CA THR A 153 -13.95 -9.28 3.05
C THR A 153 -13.69 -7.78 2.91
N VAL A 154 -12.71 -7.44 2.08
CA VAL A 154 -12.43 -6.05 1.76
C VAL A 154 -13.68 -5.38 1.19
N ARG A 155 -14.43 -6.10 0.34
CA ARG A 155 -15.68 -5.58 -0.21
C ARG A 155 -16.65 -5.21 0.91
N ALA A 156 -16.83 -6.10 1.87
CA ALA A 156 -17.76 -5.85 2.97
C ALA A 156 -17.32 -4.65 3.81
N LEU A 157 -16.02 -4.51 4.05
CA LEU A 157 -15.51 -3.37 4.79
C LEU A 157 -15.75 -2.06 4.03
N CYS A 158 -15.56 -2.09 2.72
CA CYS A 158 -15.78 -0.94 1.86
C CYS A 158 -17.26 -0.54 1.86
N ASP A 159 -18.15 -1.54 1.77
CA ASP A 159 -19.59 -1.28 1.74
C ASP A 159 -20.08 -0.66 3.04
N VAL A 160 -19.56 -1.09 4.18
CA VAL A 160 -19.92 -0.51 5.47
C VAL A 160 -19.55 0.98 5.50
N ARG A 161 -18.38 1.33 5.00
CA ARG A 161 -17.95 2.72 4.95
C ARG A 161 -18.85 3.55 4.05
N THR A 162 -19.22 3.00 2.90
CA THR A 162 -20.09 3.70 1.96
C THR A 162 -21.46 3.97 2.58
N GLN A 163 -22.00 2.99 3.29
CA GLN A 163 -23.29 3.17 3.96
C GLN A 163 -23.22 4.20 5.09
N SER A 164 -22.10 4.22 5.80
CA SER A 164 -21.93 5.17 6.90
C SER A 164 -21.78 6.60 6.42
N SER A 165 -21.38 6.79 5.17
CA SER A 165 -21.16 8.11 4.59
C SER A 165 -22.43 8.75 4.04
N SER A 166 -23.50 7.98 3.91
CA SER A 166 -24.74 8.49 3.29
C SER A 166 -25.75 9.07 4.29
#